data_4152a7ea617473f00d4c27aafecf199f
#
_entry.id   4152a7ea617473f00d4c27aafecf199f
#
_cell.length_a   1.000
_cell.length_b   1.000
_cell.length_c   1.000
_cell.angle_alpha   90.00
_cell.angle_beta   90.00
_cell.angle_gamma   90.00
#
_symmetry.space_group_name_H-M   'P 1'
#
loop_
_entity.id
_entity.type
_entity.pdbx_description
1 polymer ?
#
loop_
_entity_poly.entity_id
_entity_poly.type
_entity_poly.pdbx_seq_one_letter_code
_entity_poly.pdbx_strand_id
1 'polypeptide(L)'
;TGDGVAKVEGLSDAQLNEMIEFPGGLTGLALNLEEGEVGVVFLGDGKHITEGMECKATGKLLSIPVGENFLGRVVNTLGEPIDGKGDVSAADQYPVEKIAPGIIKRKSVSVPLQTGIAAIDAMIPIGRGQRELIIGDRSTGKTTIAIDTIISQANQNKAAAEGRLKDHKPVYCIYVAIGQKQSNIARTVSTLEDAGALDNTTIVSASASDSATNQFLAPYSGCALAEYLMDQGKDVLIVFDDLSKQAVAYRQVSLILRRPSGREAYPGDVFYLHSRLLERSARLSDKEGGGSLTALPIIETQAGDVSAYIPTNVISITDGQIFLETDLFYQGIRPAISVGLSVSRVGSAAQTKAIKKVAGTTKLDLAQFRELQAFAQFGSDLDDATKGKINRGQRIVELFKQNQYSPLSMEMEVAVLWSMQNGHFDDVEVERVQECQAALEEFLTTRKADLLQKIADEKAISDEINDGLKIALEDFKGSWK
;
A
#
# COMPACT_ATOMS: atom_id res chain seq x y z
N THR A 1 33.36 -0.31 -17.29
CA THR A 1 32.42 0.66 -17.92
C THR A 1 32.00 1.68 -16.89
N GLY A 2 31.51 2.85 -17.27
CA GLY A 2 31.07 3.87 -16.32
C GLY A 2 29.77 3.50 -15.59
N ASP A 3 29.35 4.38 -14.65
CA ASP A 3 28.01 4.37 -14.01
C ASP A 3 27.67 3.14 -13.16
N GLY A 4 28.65 2.57 -12.46
CA GLY A 4 28.40 1.49 -11.52
C GLY A 4 28.23 0.10 -12.18
N VAL A 5 28.72 -0.07 -13.40
CA VAL A 5 28.68 -1.32 -14.14
C VAL A 5 30.09 -1.78 -14.54
N ALA A 6 30.38 -3.05 -14.37
CA ALA A 6 31.60 -3.71 -14.88
C ALA A 6 31.26 -4.84 -15.85
N LYS A 7 32.15 -5.08 -16.81
CA LYS A 7 32.19 -6.28 -17.59
C LYS A 7 33.32 -7.14 -17.05
N VAL A 8 33.01 -8.37 -16.73
CA VAL A 8 33.96 -9.32 -16.10
C VAL A 8 34.16 -10.53 -17.01
N GLU A 9 35.38 -10.83 -17.28
CA GLU A 9 35.76 -12.03 -18.04
C GLU A 9 36.17 -13.18 -17.11
N GLY A 10 36.06 -14.42 -17.57
CA GLY A 10 36.53 -15.57 -16.83
C GLY A 10 35.60 -16.13 -15.73
N LEU A 11 34.38 -15.63 -15.63
CA LEU A 11 33.38 -16.15 -14.72
C LEU A 11 32.35 -17.04 -15.45
N SER A 12 32.81 -18.08 -16.14
CA SER A 12 31.94 -18.96 -16.95
C SER A 12 30.85 -19.68 -16.17
N ASP A 13 31.04 -19.88 -14.86
CA ASP A 13 30.13 -20.63 -13.99
C ASP A 13 29.23 -19.71 -13.15
N ALA A 14 29.33 -18.38 -13.31
CA ALA A 14 28.53 -17.43 -12.59
C ALA A 14 27.02 -17.58 -12.92
N GLN A 15 26.21 -17.50 -11.91
CA GLN A 15 24.74 -17.57 -12.03
C GLN A 15 24.13 -16.16 -12.09
N LEU A 16 22.95 -16.08 -12.70
CA LEU A 16 22.17 -14.83 -12.67
C LEU A 16 21.82 -14.48 -11.22
N ASN A 17 21.97 -13.20 -10.85
CA ASN A 17 21.80 -12.68 -9.49
C ASN A 17 22.80 -13.20 -8.46
N GLU A 18 23.91 -13.77 -8.90
CA GLU A 18 25.02 -14.13 -8.02
C GLU A 18 25.80 -12.90 -7.57
N MET A 19 26.23 -12.91 -6.30
CA MET A 19 27.14 -11.90 -5.78
C MET A 19 28.55 -12.11 -6.29
N ILE A 20 29.15 -11.05 -6.81
CA ILE A 20 30.54 -10.99 -7.24
C ILE A 20 31.31 -10.07 -6.29
N GLU A 21 32.37 -10.60 -5.72
CA GLU A 21 33.22 -9.86 -4.78
C GLU A 21 34.34 -9.14 -5.51
N PHE A 22 34.46 -7.84 -5.28
CA PHE A 22 35.48 -6.97 -5.84
C PHE A 22 36.46 -6.49 -4.76
N PRO A 23 37.66 -6.03 -5.15
CA PRO A 23 38.62 -5.45 -4.20
C PRO A 23 38.01 -4.32 -3.38
N GLY A 24 38.46 -4.19 -2.12
CA GLY A 24 37.94 -3.18 -1.20
C GLY A 24 36.59 -3.53 -0.55
N GLY A 25 36.14 -4.78 -0.68
CA GLY A 25 34.87 -5.23 -0.07
C GLY A 25 33.62 -4.81 -0.84
N LEU A 26 33.77 -4.29 -2.06
CA LEU A 26 32.64 -3.94 -2.90
C LEU A 26 31.97 -5.23 -3.44
N THR A 27 30.67 -5.31 -3.32
CA THR A 27 29.86 -6.39 -3.89
C THR A 27 29.19 -5.91 -5.19
N GLY A 28 29.26 -6.75 -6.22
CA GLY A 28 28.51 -6.60 -7.45
C GLY A 28 27.48 -7.70 -7.62
N LEU A 29 26.53 -7.48 -8.50
CA LEU A 29 25.47 -8.41 -8.86
C LEU A 29 25.57 -8.78 -10.33
N ALA A 30 25.70 -10.07 -10.63
CA ALA A 30 25.70 -10.59 -12.00
C ALA A 30 24.30 -10.48 -12.60
N LEU A 31 24.11 -9.59 -13.58
CA LEU A 31 22.81 -9.33 -14.21
C LEU A 31 22.74 -9.71 -15.69
N ASN A 32 23.88 -9.82 -16.36
CA ASN A 32 23.93 -10.17 -17.78
C ASN A 32 24.98 -11.27 -18.00
N LEU A 33 24.51 -12.42 -18.45
CA LEU A 33 25.40 -13.56 -18.73
C LEU A 33 25.54 -13.69 -20.24
N GLU A 34 26.72 -13.37 -20.76
CA GLU A 34 27.07 -13.49 -22.19
C GLU A 34 28.22 -14.50 -22.39
N GLU A 35 28.37 -14.97 -23.60
CA GLU A 35 29.50 -15.86 -23.93
C GLU A 35 30.82 -15.11 -23.77
N GLY A 36 31.59 -15.51 -22.76
CA GLY A 36 32.90 -14.93 -22.44
C GLY A 36 32.91 -13.74 -21.49
N GLU A 37 31.77 -13.09 -21.22
CA GLU A 37 31.73 -11.98 -20.28
C GLU A 37 30.44 -11.98 -19.41
N VAL A 38 30.56 -11.43 -18.20
CA VAL A 38 29.44 -11.23 -17.28
C VAL A 38 29.28 -9.76 -17.01
N GLY A 39 28.08 -9.23 -17.27
CA GLY A 39 27.71 -7.87 -16.91
C GLY A 39 27.33 -7.79 -15.42
N VAL A 40 28.11 -7.03 -14.65
CA VAL A 40 27.97 -6.90 -13.20
C VAL A 40 27.63 -5.47 -12.85
N VAL A 41 26.61 -5.25 -11.99
CA VAL A 41 26.29 -3.95 -11.42
C VAL A 41 26.77 -3.86 -9.98
N PHE A 42 27.32 -2.71 -9.59
CA PHE A 42 27.83 -2.53 -8.24
C PHE A 42 26.71 -2.19 -7.26
N LEU A 43 26.78 -2.76 -6.06
CA LEU A 43 25.88 -2.48 -4.92
C LEU A 43 26.44 -1.39 -3.99
N GLY A 44 27.38 -0.60 -4.48
CA GLY A 44 28.04 0.48 -3.74
C GLY A 44 28.85 1.40 -4.66
N ASP A 45 29.74 2.23 -4.09
CA ASP A 45 30.59 3.14 -4.85
C ASP A 45 31.77 2.38 -5.46
N GLY A 46 31.70 2.18 -6.77
CA GLY A 46 32.73 1.49 -7.55
C GLY A 46 33.87 2.37 -8.08
N LYS A 47 34.02 3.63 -7.63
CA LYS A 47 35.01 4.57 -8.15
C LYS A 47 36.47 4.09 -8.04
N HIS A 48 36.75 3.18 -7.11
CA HIS A 48 38.08 2.62 -6.93
C HIS A 48 38.35 1.40 -7.81
N ILE A 49 37.35 0.90 -8.52
CA ILE A 49 37.51 -0.27 -9.42
C ILE A 49 38.04 0.20 -10.77
N THR A 50 39.13 -0.40 -11.19
CA THR A 50 39.79 -0.12 -12.46
C THR A 50 39.94 -1.39 -13.33
N GLU A 51 40.16 -1.19 -14.60
CA GLU A 51 40.43 -2.28 -15.56
C GLU A 51 41.62 -3.13 -15.12
N GLY A 52 41.46 -4.43 -15.25
CA GLY A 52 42.51 -5.39 -14.88
C GLY A 52 42.49 -5.83 -13.41
N MET A 53 41.59 -5.33 -12.59
CA MET A 53 41.40 -5.83 -11.23
C MET A 53 40.73 -7.20 -11.25
N GLU A 54 41.19 -8.07 -10.35
CA GLU A 54 40.57 -9.40 -10.16
C GLU A 54 39.31 -9.29 -9.30
N CYS A 55 38.28 -10.08 -9.63
CA CYS A 55 37.09 -10.26 -8.84
C CYS A 55 36.78 -11.76 -8.70
N LYS A 56 35.87 -12.10 -7.80
CA LYS A 56 35.56 -13.49 -7.45
C LYS A 56 34.05 -13.73 -7.40
N ALA A 57 33.62 -14.78 -8.11
CA ALA A 57 32.28 -15.33 -7.94
C ALA A 57 32.16 -15.98 -6.56
N THR A 58 31.07 -15.68 -5.83
CA THR A 58 30.86 -16.17 -4.47
C THR A 58 30.11 -17.50 -4.40
N GLY A 59 29.46 -17.91 -5.49
CA GLY A 59 28.53 -19.04 -5.53
C GLY A 59 27.24 -18.80 -4.73
N LYS A 60 26.99 -17.56 -4.31
CA LYS A 60 25.83 -17.22 -3.48
C LYS A 60 24.96 -16.17 -4.16
N LEU A 61 23.64 -16.39 -4.15
CA LEU A 61 22.67 -15.40 -4.58
C LEU A 61 22.63 -14.24 -3.58
N LEU A 62 22.30 -13.04 -4.06
CA LEU A 62 22.14 -11.88 -3.22
C LEU A 62 21.08 -12.14 -2.14
N SER A 63 21.50 -12.07 -0.91
CA SER A 63 20.66 -12.23 0.28
C SER A 63 20.85 -11.06 1.23
N ILE A 64 19.82 -10.77 2.01
CA ILE A 64 19.87 -9.70 3.02
C ILE A 64 19.54 -10.25 4.41
N PRO A 65 20.03 -9.61 5.47
CA PRO A 65 19.66 -9.97 6.82
C PRO A 65 18.17 -9.67 7.06
N VAL A 66 17.50 -10.58 7.73
CA VAL A 66 16.07 -10.49 8.06
C VAL A 66 15.82 -10.86 9.52
N GLY A 67 14.70 -10.43 10.08
CA GLY A 67 14.31 -10.75 11.45
C GLY A 67 13.26 -9.78 11.99
N GLU A 68 12.64 -10.12 13.12
CA GLU A 68 11.69 -9.23 13.79
C GLU A 68 12.36 -7.96 14.36
N ASN A 69 13.65 -8.03 14.65
CA ASN A 69 14.42 -6.89 15.16
C ASN A 69 14.57 -5.73 14.15
N PHE A 70 14.19 -5.97 12.89
CA PHE A 70 14.13 -4.92 11.87
C PHE A 70 12.88 -4.03 11.98
N LEU A 71 11.87 -4.44 12.75
CA LEU A 71 10.71 -3.58 13.05
C LEU A 71 11.17 -2.35 13.85
N GLY A 72 10.64 -1.20 13.50
CA GLY A 72 11.04 0.10 14.08
C GLY A 72 12.32 0.69 13.49
N ARG A 73 12.92 0.06 12.47
CA ARG A 73 14.21 0.45 11.91
C ARG A 73 14.07 0.99 10.48
N VAL A 74 15.03 1.83 10.13
CA VAL A 74 15.23 2.32 8.75
C VAL A 74 16.52 1.71 8.21
N VAL A 75 16.41 0.98 7.11
CA VAL A 75 17.52 0.27 6.50
C VAL A 75 17.70 0.66 5.02
N ASN A 76 18.88 0.42 4.48
CA ASN A 76 19.14 0.54 3.05
C ASN A 76 18.72 -0.73 2.28
N THR A 77 18.97 -0.76 0.97
CA THR A 77 18.65 -1.90 0.09
C THR A 77 19.32 -3.22 0.50
N LEU A 78 20.45 -3.17 1.18
CA LEU A 78 21.17 -4.36 1.66
C LEU A 78 20.77 -4.78 3.09
N GLY A 79 19.79 -4.12 3.69
CA GLY A 79 19.36 -4.40 5.06
C GLY A 79 20.24 -3.79 6.13
N GLU A 80 21.17 -2.89 5.77
CA GLU A 80 22.01 -2.19 6.73
C GLU A 80 21.26 -1.01 7.36
N PRO A 81 21.30 -0.86 8.70
CA PRO A 81 20.61 0.23 9.38
C PRO A 81 21.23 1.59 9.04
N ILE A 82 20.38 2.58 8.75
CA ILE A 82 20.78 3.95 8.41
C ILE A 82 20.12 5.00 9.32
N ASP A 83 19.48 4.57 10.39
CA ASP A 83 18.73 5.41 11.33
C ASP A 83 19.56 5.89 12.54
N GLY A 84 20.83 5.52 12.60
CA GLY A 84 21.71 5.91 13.71
C GLY A 84 21.44 5.18 15.03
N LYS A 85 20.56 4.18 15.04
CA LYS A 85 20.20 3.41 16.25
C LYS A 85 21.10 2.19 16.49
N GLY A 86 22.21 2.08 15.77
CA GLY A 86 23.16 0.95 15.87
C GLY A 86 22.76 -0.27 15.04
N ASP A 87 23.58 -1.31 15.12
CA ASP A 87 23.40 -2.54 14.34
C ASP A 87 22.15 -3.32 14.72
N VAL A 88 21.61 -4.07 13.78
CA VAL A 88 20.45 -4.96 13.97
C VAL A 88 20.94 -6.40 13.95
N SER A 89 20.61 -7.16 14.99
CA SER A 89 20.86 -8.61 15.03
C SER A 89 19.88 -9.31 14.09
N ALA A 90 20.39 -9.91 13.03
CA ALA A 90 19.59 -10.70 12.09
C ALA A 90 19.24 -12.07 12.68
N ALA A 91 18.04 -12.54 12.39
CA ALA A 91 17.62 -13.90 12.72
C ALA A 91 18.03 -14.90 11.61
N ASP A 92 18.04 -14.44 10.35
CA ASP A 92 18.32 -15.26 9.18
C ASP A 92 18.81 -14.39 8.00
N GLN A 93 19.16 -15.04 6.89
CA GLN A 93 19.50 -14.43 5.62
C GLN A 93 18.48 -14.90 4.54
N TYR A 94 17.77 -13.97 3.93
CA TYR A 94 16.81 -14.29 2.89
C TYR A 94 17.28 -13.81 1.51
N PRO A 95 17.09 -14.64 0.46
CA PRO A 95 17.41 -14.22 -0.88
C PRO A 95 16.51 -13.06 -1.32
N VAL A 96 17.10 -12.08 -1.96
CA VAL A 96 16.39 -10.92 -2.51
C VAL A 96 15.44 -11.33 -3.63
N GLU A 97 15.90 -12.24 -4.49
CA GLU A 97 15.07 -12.89 -5.51
C GLU A 97 14.60 -14.27 -5.02
N LYS A 98 13.30 -14.45 -4.93
CA LYS A 98 12.66 -15.71 -4.50
C LYS A 98 11.46 -16.00 -5.39
N ILE A 99 11.27 -17.27 -5.71
CA ILE A 99 10.10 -17.71 -6.49
C ILE A 99 8.85 -17.54 -5.63
N ALA A 100 7.81 -16.94 -6.23
CA ALA A 100 6.52 -16.74 -5.58
C ALA A 100 5.87 -18.06 -5.12
N PRO A 101 5.07 -18.06 -4.05
CA PRO A 101 4.34 -19.25 -3.62
C PRO A 101 3.46 -19.80 -4.75
N GLY A 102 3.57 -21.10 -5.01
CA GLY A 102 2.74 -21.80 -6.00
C GLY A 102 1.26 -21.90 -5.57
N ILE A 103 0.38 -22.30 -6.47
CA ILE A 103 -1.08 -22.36 -6.29
C ILE A 103 -1.49 -23.17 -5.05
N ILE A 104 -0.86 -24.31 -4.83
CA ILE A 104 -1.19 -25.23 -3.72
C ILE A 104 -0.88 -24.62 -2.34
N LYS A 105 0.10 -23.70 -2.28
CA LYS A 105 0.51 -23.02 -1.06
C LYS A 105 -0.41 -21.86 -0.68
N ARG A 106 -1.26 -21.42 -1.60
CA ARG A 106 -2.13 -20.25 -1.42
C ARG A 106 -3.50 -20.62 -0.86
N LYS A 107 -4.08 -19.69 -0.14
CA LYS A 107 -5.46 -19.70 0.33
C LYS A 107 -6.19 -18.48 -0.21
N SER A 108 -7.48 -18.59 -0.46
CA SER A 108 -8.30 -17.47 -0.93
C SER A 108 -8.27 -16.29 0.06
N VAL A 109 -8.23 -15.09 -0.48
CA VAL A 109 -8.28 -13.84 0.29
C VAL A 109 -9.71 -13.64 0.79
N SER A 110 -9.89 -13.57 2.11
CA SER A 110 -11.20 -13.45 2.75
C SER A 110 -11.16 -12.73 4.11
N VAL A 111 -9.99 -12.28 4.55
CA VAL A 111 -9.83 -11.52 5.80
C VAL A 111 -9.58 -10.08 5.46
N PRO A 112 -10.37 -9.13 6.00
CA PRO A 112 -10.19 -7.71 5.73
C PRO A 112 -8.81 -7.19 6.19
N LEU A 113 -8.23 -6.30 5.40
CA LEU A 113 -7.20 -5.38 5.82
C LEU A 113 -7.88 -4.00 5.93
N GLN A 114 -8.22 -3.59 7.13
CA GLN A 114 -8.89 -2.30 7.37
C GLN A 114 -7.90 -1.16 7.15
N THR A 115 -8.15 -0.34 6.15
CA THR A 115 -7.29 0.80 5.84
C THR A 115 -7.53 1.98 6.79
N GLY A 116 -8.69 2.03 7.43
CA GLY A 116 -9.16 3.16 8.21
C GLY A 116 -9.57 4.36 7.36
N ILE A 117 -9.64 4.17 6.04
CA ILE A 117 -10.13 5.16 5.09
C ILE A 117 -11.52 4.70 4.64
N ALA A 118 -12.54 5.36 5.14
CA ALA A 118 -13.93 4.94 4.98
C ALA A 118 -14.33 4.74 3.51
N ALA A 119 -13.85 5.58 2.60
CA ALA A 119 -14.13 5.45 1.17
C ALA A 119 -13.55 4.15 0.57
N ILE A 120 -12.38 3.71 1.03
CA ILE A 120 -11.74 2.47 0.57
C ILE A 120 -12.43 1.28 1.19
N ASP A 121 -12.57 1.25 2.51
CA ASP A 121 -13.12 0.10 3.23
C ASP A 121 -14.59 -0.17 2.87
N ALA A 122 -15.34 0.90 2.53
CA ALA A 122 -16.72 0.79 2.05
C ALA A 122 -16.84 0.32 0.59
N MET A 123 -15.99 0.83 -0.32
CA MET A 123 -16.23 0.69 -1.77
C MET A 123 -15.16 -0.10 -2.54
N ILE A 124 -13.94 -0.17 -2.01
CA ILE A 124 -12.78 -0.79 -2.66
C ILE A 124 -12.02 -1.61 -1.60
N PRO A 125 -12.68 -2.57 -0.93
CA PRO A 125 -12.10 -3.26 0.22
C PRO A 125 -10.87 -4.06 -0.16
N ILE A 126 -9.89 -4.06 0.73
CA ILE A 126 -8.61 -4.76 0.59
C ILE A 126 -8.60 -5.93 1.56
N GLY A 127 -8.22 -7.10 1.08
CA GLY A 127 -8.03 -8.30 1.90
C GLY A 127 -6.57 -8.62 2.16
N ARG A 128 -6.31 -9.31 3.26
CA ARG A 128 -4.96 -9.77 3.62
C ARG A 128 -4.47 -10.80 2.61
N GLY A 129 -3.37 -10.48 1.92
CA GLY A 129 -2.81 -11.25 0.82
C GLY A 129 -3.17 -10.72 -0.58
N GLN A 130 -3.94 -9.64 -0.68
CA GLN A 130 -4.31 -8.98 -1.93
C GLN A 130 -3.19 -8.03 -2.39
N ARG A 131 -3.15 -7.78 -3.70
CA ARG A 131 -2.32 -6.75 -4.34
C ARG A 131 -3.25 -5.67 -4.86
N GLU A 132 -3.30 -4.54 -4.21
CA GLU A 132 -4.15 -3.41 -4.60
C GLU A 132 -3.27 -2.23 -5.00
N LEU A 133 -3.38 -1.82 -6.26
CA LEU A 133 -2.61 -0.72 -6.82
C LEU A 133 -3.16 0.63 -6.35
N ILE A 134 -2.29 1.54 -5.94
CA ILE A 134 -2.62 2.96 -5.74
C ILE A 134 -2.03 3.73 -6.93
N ILE A 135 -2.88 4.35 -7.74
CA ILE A 135 -2.47 4.97 -8.99
C ILE A 135 -3.06 6.37 -9.14
N GLY A 136 -2.29 7.29 -9.68
CA GLY A 136 -2.70 8.67 -9.94
C GLY A 136 -1.53 9.59 -10.21
N ASP A 137 -1.82 10.82 -10.56
CA ASP A 137 -0.81 11.82 -10.85
C ASP A 137 0.00 12.21 -9.59
N ARG A 138 1.06 12.95 -9.82
CA ARG A 138 1.92 13.45 -8.73
C ARG A 138 1.11 14.31 -7.77
N SER A 139 1.37 14.15 -6.47
CA SER A 139 0.76 14.95 -5.39
C SER A 139 -0.76 14.79 -5.23
N THR A 140 -1.35 13.69 -5.68
CA THR A 140 -2.79 13.38 -5.50
C THR A 140 -3.13 12.66 -4.20
N GLY A 141 -2.13 12.39 -3.34
CA GLY A 141 -2.34 11.74 -2.04
C GLY A 141 -2.05 10.23 -2.00
N LYS A 142 -1.38 9.66 -3.01
CA LYS A 142 -1.04 8.22 -3.05
C LYS A 142 -0.28 7.74 -1.81
N THR A 143 0.82 8.42 -1.48
CA THR A 143 1.64 8.15 -0.29
C THR A 143 0.83 8.31 1.00
N THR A 144 -0.06 9.30 1.06
CA THR A 144 -0.92 9.54 2.22
C THR A 144 -1.82 8.35 2.50
N ILE A 145 -2.47 7.78 1.48
CA ILE A 145 -3.30 6.57 1.61
C ILE A 145 -2.49 5.40 2.18
N ALA A 146 -1.27 5.20 1.68
CA ALA A 146 -0.39 4.14 2.15
C ALA A 146 0.01 4.34 3.62
N ILE A 147 0.37 5.56 4.01
CA ILE A 147 0.74 5.91 5.40
C ILE A 147 -0.46 5.77 6.33
N ASP A 148 -1.64 6.26 5.94
CA ASP A 148 -2.87 6.09 6.72
C ASP A 148 -3.20 4.60 6.94
N THR A 149 -3.01 3.77 5.93
CA THR A 149 -3.19 2.32 6.05
C THR A 149 -2.21 1.71 7.06
N ILE A 150 -0.94 2.12 7.06
CA ILE A 150 0.06 1.69 8.05
C ILE A 150 -0.32 2.13 9.46
N ILE A 151 -0.72 3.39 9.63
CA ILE A 151 -1.16 3.93 10.92
C ILE A 151 -2.38 3.16 11.44
N SER A 152 -3.33 2.85 10.56
CA SER A 152 -4.51 2.03 10.89
C SER A 152 -4.11 0.65 11.42
N GLN A 153 -3.12 -0.03 10.80
CA GLN A 153 -2.65 -1.32 11.30
C GLN A 153 -2.02 -1.19 12.71
N ALA A 154 -1.20 -0.17 12.92
CA ALA A 154 -0.60 0.08 14.24
C ALA A 154 -1.67 0.35 15.31
N ASN A 155 -2.70 1.14 14.99
CA ASN A 155 -3.82 1.41 15.90
C ASN A 155 -4.60 0.14 16.24
N GLN A 156 -4.86 -0.73 15.26
CA GLN A 156 -5.54 -2.00 15.47
C GLN A 156 -4.68 -2.96 16.32
N ASN A 157 -3.37 -3.04 16.05
CA ASN A 157 -2.44 -3.85 16.84
C ASN A 157 -2.43 -3.39 18.31
N LYS A 158 -2.38 -2.07 18.54
CA LYS A 158 -2.45 -1.48 19.87
C LYS A 158 -3.78 -1.79 20.56
N ALA A 159 -4.90 -1.59 19.86
CA ALA A 159 -6.23 -1.91 20.40
C ALA A 159 -6.38 -3.39 20.77
N ALA A 160 -5.78 -4.30 19.98
CA ALA A 160 -5.75 -5.72 20.30
C ALA A 160 -4.90 -6.03 21.54
N ALA A 161 -3.72 -5.42 21.66
CA ALA A 161 -2.85 -5.57 22.82
C ALA A 161 -3.51 -5.05 24.11
N GLU A 162 -4.35 -4.03 24.02
CA GLU A 162 -5.16 -3.49 25.10
C GLU A 162 -6.47 -4.30 25.37
N GLY A 163 -6.71 -5.38 24.63
CA GLY A 163 -7.90 -6.24 24.76
C GLY A 163 -9.19 -5.66 24.18
N ARG A 164 -9.11 -4.55 23.42
CA ARG A 164 -10.28 -3.89 22.78
C ARG A 164 -10.68 -4.53 21.45
N LEU A 165 -9.79 -5.26 20.80
CA LEU A 165 -10.09 -6.03 19.59
C LEU A 165 -9.85 -7.52 19.83
N LYS A 166 -10.95 -8.30 19.85
CA LYS A 166 -10.89 -9.77 19.97
C LYS A 166 -10.54 -10.39 18.60
N ASP A 167 -9.84 -11.52 18.64
CA ASP A 167 -9.48 -12.30 17.46
C ASP A 167 -8.75 -11.48 16.36
N HIS A 168 -8.03 -10.44 16.76
CA HIS A 168 -7.20 -9.67 15.86
C HIS A 168 -5.81 -10.26 15.75
N LYS A 169 -5.41 -10.64 14.54
CA LYS A 169 -4.05 -11.04 14.22
C LYS A 169 -3.26 -9.79 13.82
N PRO A 170 -2.16 -9.46 14.53
CA PRO A 170 -1.38 -8.26 14.22
C PRO A 170 -0.89 -8.24 12.77
N VAL A 171 -0.84 -7.03 12.20
CA VAL A 171 -0.27 -6.78 10.86
C VAL A 171 0.98 -5.94 11.04
N TYR A 172 2.09 -6.44 10.52
CA TYR A 172 3.37 -5.73 10.47
C TYR A 172 3.55 -5.09 9.11
N CYS A 173 4.26 -3.98 9.05
CA CYS A 173 4.35 -3.18 7.84
C CYS A 173 5.80 -3.05 7.36
N ILE A 174 5.97 -3.08 6.04
CA ILE A 174 7.22 -2.73 5.36
C ILE A 174 6.92 -1.57 4.40
N TYR A 175 7.59 -0.46 4.56
CA TYR A 175 7.48 0.67 3.65
C TYR A 175 8.76 0.81 2.83
N VAL A 176 8.66 0.65 1.53
CA VAL A 176 9.80 0.75 0.61
C VAL A 176 9.76 2.08 -0.11
N ALA A 177 10.66 2.99 0.24
CA ALA A 177 10.84 4.27 -0.42
C ALA A 177 11.81 4.13 -1.59
N ILE A 178 11.33 4.40 -2.80
CA ILE A 178 12.10 4.19 -4.03
C ILE A 178 12.28 5.51 -4.77
N GLY A 179 13.51 5.95 -4.94
CA GLY A 179 13.84 7.15 -5.70
C GLY A 179 13.22 8.44 -5.16
N GLN A 180 12.89 8.48 -3.89
CA GLN A 180 12.35 9.67 -3.21
C GLN A 180 13.46 10.58 -2.69
N LYS A 181 13.15 11.87 -2.53
CA LYS A 181 14.04 12.81 -1.84
C LYS A 181 14.21 12.37 -0.38
N GLN A 182 15.43 12.45 0.14
CA GLN A 182 15.72 12.10 1.55
C GLN A 182 14.84 12.90 2.54
N SER A 183 14.51 14.15 2.25
CA SER A 183 13.60 14.96 3.07
C SER A 183 12.18 14.39 3.14
N ASN A 184 11.69 13.77 2.05
CA ASN A 184 10.38 13.11 2.06
C ASN A 184 10.41 11.82 2.88
N ILE A 185 11.49 11.05 2.77
CA ILE A 185 11.69 9.84 3.57
C ILE A 185 11.76 10.19 5.06
N ALA A 186 12.55 11.19 5.42
CA ALA A 186 12.65 11.68 6.80
C ALA A 186 11.28 12.13 7.36
N ARG A 187 10.48 12.82 6.55
CA ARG A 187 9.12 13.22 6.93
C ARG A 187 8.21 12.01 7.14
N THR A 188 8.30 11.00 6.29
CA THR A 188 7.53 9.74 6.46
C THR A 188 7.91 9.03 7.75
N VAL A 189 9.21 8.93 8.05
CA VAL A 189 9.71 8.36 9.33
C VAL A 189 9.10 9.12 10.51
N SER A 190 9.23 10.45 10.53
CA SER A 190 8.67 11.29 11.62
C SER A 190 7.16 11.14 11.74
N THR A 191 6.42 11.12 10.63
CA THR A 191 4.96 10.94 10.65
C THR A 191 4.57 9.60 11.26
N LEU A 192 5.26 8.52 10.93
CA LEU A 192 4.98 7.19 11.49
C LEU A 192 5.39 7.11 12.96
N GLU A 193 6.49 7.77 13.36
CA GLU A 193 6.94 7.85 14.75
C GLU A 193 5.93 8.63 15.61
N ASP A 194 5.51 9.82 15.16
CA ASP A 194 4.51 10.66 15.83
C ASP A 194 3.16 9.95 16.01
N ALA A 195 2.78 9.12 15.04
CA ALA A 195 1.56 8.32 15.10
C ALA A 195 1.71 7.02 15.91
N GLY A 196 2.90 6.71 16.43
CA GLY A 196 3.18 5.45 17.14
C GLY A 196 3.12 4.22 16.25
N ALA A 197 3.32 4.38 14.94
CA ALA A 197 3.25 3.31 13.95
C ALA A 197 4.63 2.78 13.54
N LEU A 198 5.71 3.48 13.86
CA LEU A 198 7.06 3.10 13.46
C LEU A 198 7.48 1.77 14.07
N ASP A 199 7.11 1.48 15.33
CA ASP A 199 7.49 0.24 16.02
C ASP A 199 6.98 -1.03 15.35
N ASN A 200 5.91 -0.91 14.55
CA ASN A 200 5.35 -2.00 13.75
C ASN A 200 5.79 -1.98 12.28
N THR A 201 6.73 -1.09 11.93
CA THR A 201 7.08 -0.80 10.53
C THR A 201 8.59 -0.84 10.33
N THR A 202 9.03 -1.52 9.29
CA THR A 202 10.39 -1.40 8.76
C THR A 202 10.37 -0.50 7.53
N ILE A 203 11.28 0.46 7.45
CA ILE A 203 11.43 1.33 6.28
C ILE A 203 12.68 0.91 5.53
N VAL A 204 12.52 0.57 4.24
CA VAL A 204 13.62 0.32 3.31
C VAL A 204 13.79 1.54 2.43
N SER A 205 14.94 2.16 2.47
CA SER A 205 15.22 3.40 1.76
C SER A 205 16.21 3.21 0.63
N ALA A 206 15.77 3.54 -0.59
CA ALA A 206 16.62 3.78 -1.75
C ALA A 206 16.28 5.16 -2.30
N SER A 207 16.99 6.18 -1.84
CA SER A 207 16.71 7.58 -2.16
C SER A 207 17.04 7.94 -3.60
N ALA A 208 16.63 9.12 -4.04
CA ALA A 208 16.95 9.62 -5.38
C ALA A 208 18.46 9.87 -5.61
N SER A 209 19.27 9.93 -4.55
CA SER A 209 20.73 10.04 -4.63
C SER A 209 21.44 8.68 -4.67
N ASP A 210 20.72 7.60 -4.41
CA ASP A 210 21.29 6.25 -4.49
C ASP A 210 21.38 5.77 -5.96
N SER A 211 22.23 4.78 -6.19
CA SER A 211 22.42 4.22 -7.54
C SER A 211 21.11 3.65 -8.10
N ALA A 212 21.00 3.63 -9.43
CA ALA A 212 19.87 2.98 -10.10
C ALA A 212 19.74 1.50 -9.70
N THR A 213 20.86 0.82 -9.44
CA THR A 213 20.87 -0.55 -8.95
C THR A 213 20.15 -0.67 -7.60
N ASN A 214 20.47 0.19 -6.65
CA ASN A 214 19.82 0.18 -5.33
C ASN A 214 18.33 0.49 -5.44
N GLN A 215 17.93 1.45 -6.27
CA GLN A 215 16.52 1.79 -6.48
C GLN A 215 15.74 0.64 -7.13
N PHE A 216 16.35 -0.11 -8.05
CA PHE A 216 15.68 -1.24 -8.68
C PHE A 216 15.58 -2.44 -7.73
N LEU A 217 16.55 -2.68 -6.86
CA LEU A 217 16.59 -3.80 -5.92
C LEU A 217 15.75 -3.58 -4.65
N ALA A 218 15.58 -2.35 -4.20
CA ALA A 218 14.91 -2.04 -2.94
C ALA A 218 13.54 -2.72 -2.75
N PRO A 219 12.65 -2.79 -3.76
CA PRO A 219 11.38 -3.52 -3.62
C PRO A 219 11.56 -5.00 -3.32
N TYR A 220 12.55 -5.65 -3.94
CA TYR A 220 12.84 -7.06 -3.68
C TYR A 220 13.42 -7.28 -2.28
N SER A 221 14.27 -6.37 -1.81
CA SER A 221 14.79 -6.39 -0.45
C SER A 221 13.69 -6.22 0.59
N GLY A 222 12.80 -5.25 0.38
CA GLY A 222 11.61 -5.07 1.22
C GLY A 222 10.73 -6.31 1.22
N CYS A 223 10.55 -6.95 0.06
CA CYS A 223 9.78 -8.18 -0.06
C CYS A 223 10.43 -9.35 0.71
N ALA A 224 11.76 -9.46 0.70
CA ALA A 224 12.48 -10.49 1.48
C ALA A 224 12.27 -10.32 3.00
N LEU A 225 12.31 -9.08 3.51
CA LEU A 225 11.98 -8.77 4.92
C LEU A 225 10.53 -9.16 5.24
N ALA A 226 9.59 -8.81 4.35
CA ALA A 226 8.18 -9.13 4.52
C ALA A 226 7.91 -10.64 4.47
N GLU A 227 8.55 -11.36 3.57
CA GLU A 227 8.41 -12.82 3.44
C GLU A 227 8.92 -13.57 4.66
N TYR A 228 10.00 -13.11 5.28
CA TYR A 228 10.45 -13.70 6.54
C TYR A 228 9.34 -13.68 7.59
N LEU A 229 8.68 -12.56 7.77
CA LEU A 229 7.56 -12.44 8.72
C LEU A 229 6.34 -13.29 8.29
N MET A 230 6.03 -13.32 7.00
CA MET A 230 4.95 -14.14 6.45
C MET A 230 5.21 -15.63 6.67
N ASP A 231 6.45 -16.09 6.46
CA ASP A 231 6.86 -17.49 6.65
C ASP A 231 6.83 -17.88 8.14
N GLN A 232 6.92 -16.91 9.07
CA GLN A 232 6.66 -17.10 10.51
C GLN A 232 5.16 -17.11 10.85
N GLY A 233 4.29 -17.17 9.86
CA GLY A 233 2.84 -17.20 10.05
C GLY A 233 2.22 -15.83 10.35
N LYS A 234 2.94 -14.73 10.19
CA LYS A 234 2.43 -13.37 10.47
C LYS A 234 1.73 -12.77 9.25
N ASP A 235 0.88 -11.78 9.49
CA ASP A 235 0.29 -10.97 8.43
C ASP A 235 1.13 -9.71 8.23
N VAL A 236 1.46 -9.42 6.98
CA VAL A 236 2.35 -8.31 6.61
C VAL A 236 1.72 -7.47 5.52
N LEU A 237 1.89 -6.16 5.64
CA LEU A 237 1.58 -5.18 4.61
C LEU A 237 2.87 -4.62 4.06
N ILE A 238 3.05 -4.66 2.75
CA ILE A 238 4.17 -4.00 2.07
C ILE A 238 3.68 -2.89 1.14
N VAL A 239 4.31 -1.74 1.25
CA VAL A 239 4.07 -0.58 0.37
C VAL A 239 5.30 -0.36 -0.50
N PHE A 240 5.11 -0.22 -1.81
CA PHE A 240 6.16 0.12 -2.76
C PHE A 240 5.92 1.54 -3.28
N ASP A 241 6.64 2.51 -2.78
CA ASP A 241 6.46 3.94 -3.12
C ASP A 241 7.69 4.52 -3.84
N ASP A 242 7.77 4.48 -5.17
CA ASP A 242 6.82 3.94 -6.13
C ASP A 242 7.53 3.02 -7.16
N LEU A 243 6.75 2.14 -7.76
CA LEU A 243 7.26 1.21 -8.78
C LEU A 243 7.52 1.87 -10.13
N SER A 244 6.99 3.07 -10.40
CA SER A 244 7.33 3.84 -11.59
C SER A 244 8.82 4.20 -11.59
N LYS A 245 9.35 4.61 -10.44
CA LYS A 245 10.77 4.93 -10.28
C LYS A 245 11.64 3.67 -10.33
N GLN A 246 11.16 2.56 -9.78
CA GLN A 246 11.85 1.27 -9.97
C GLN A 246 12.00 0.92 -11.45
N ALA A 247 10.95 1.06 -12.24
CA ALA A 247 10.99 0.78 -13.67
C ALA A 247 11.99 1.68 -14.40
N VAL A 248 12.03 2.98 -14.06
CA VAL A 248 13.00 3.92 -14.61
C VAL A 248 14.43 3.52 -14.23
N ALA A 249 14.68 3.17 -12.99
CA ALA A 249 15.98 2.69 -12.52
C ALA A 249 16.41 1.41 -13.26
N TYR A 250 15.50 0.46 -13.43
CA TYR A 250 15.77 -0.77 -14.18
C TYR A 250 16.04 -0.52 -15.66
N ARG A 251 15.32 0.43 -16.29
CA ARG A 251 15.62 0.89 -17.64
C ARG A 251 17.03 1.45 -17.76
N GLN A 252 17.45 2.28 -16.81
CA GLN A 252 18.80 2.85 -16.78
C GLN A 252 19.86 1.76 -16.68
N VAL A 253 19.73 0.82 -15.76
CA VAL A 253 20.64 -0.31 -15.61
C VAL A 253 20.72 -1.16 -16.89
N SER A 254 19.57 -1.46 -17.49
CA SER A 254 19.45 -2.26 -18.70
C SER A 254 20.11 -1.58 -19.91
N LEU A 255 19.96 -0.26 -20.06
CA LEU A 255 20.60 0.51 -21.13
C LEU A 255 22.12 0.54 -20.98
N ILE A 256 22.64 0.68 -19.75
CA ILE A 256 24.08 0.65 -19.49
C ILE A 256 24.65 -0.74 -19.81
N LEU A 257 23.91 -1.80 -19.47
CA LEU A 257 24.25 -3.19 -19.84
C LEU A 257 24.04 -3.50 -21.32
N ARG A 258 23.61 -2.52 -22.14
CA ARG A 258 23.33 -2.65 -23.57
C ARG A 258 22.29 -3.73 -23.91
N ARG A 259 21.35 -3.99 -23.02
CA ARG A 259 20.22 -4.86 -23.29
C ARG A 259 19.31 -4.25 -24.36
N PRO A 260 18.70 -5.06 -25.23
CA PRO A 260 17.75 -4.56 -26.23
C PRO A 260 16.60 -3.82 -25.56
N SER A 261 16.30 -2.63 -26.05
CA SER A 261 15.16 -1.83 -25.56
C SER A 261 13.94 -1.97 -26.46
N GLY A 262 12.77 -1.94 -25.84
CA GLY A 262 11.47 -1.95 -26.51
C GLY A 262 10.74 -0.61 -26.38
N ARG A 263 9.43 -0.66 -26.12
CA ARG A 263 8.56 0.52 -25.95
C ARG A 263 9.10 1.45 -24.86
N GLU A 264 9.14 2.74 -25.15
CA GLU A 264 9.64 3.78 -24.24
C GLU A 264 11.06 3.53 -23.68
N ALA A 265 11.87 2.83 -24.46
CA ALA A 265 13.21 2.38 -24.09
C ALA A 265 13.28 1.44 -22.87
N TYR A 266 12.17 0.89 -22.41
CA TYR A 266 12.19 -0.15 -21.39
C TYR A 266 12.69 -1.48 -21.97
N PRO A 267 13.40 -2.28 -21.16
CA PRO A 267 13.80 -3.62 -21.60
C PRO A 267 12.57 -4.52 -21.75
N GLY A 268 12.66 -5.55 -22.59
CA GLY A 268 11.56 -6.46 -22.90
C GLY A 268 10.99 -7.20 -21.69
N ASP A 269 11.75 -7.32 -20.62
CA ASP A 269 11.36 -8.01 -19.37
C ASP A 269 10.82 -7.07 -18.27
N VAL A 270 10.50 -5.81 -18.58
CA VAL A 270 9.98 -4.87 -17.58
C VAL A 270 8.63 -5.32 -16.99
N PHE A 271 7.80 -6.02 -17.74
CA PHE A 271 6.59 -6.64 -17.19
C PHE A 271 6.96 -7.68 -16.12
N TYR A 272 7.96 -8.52 -16.40
CA TYR A 272 8.43 -9.54 -15.48
C TYR A 272 9.10 -8.95 -14.23
N LEU A 273 9.72 -7.77 -14.33
CA LEU A 273 10.23 -7.02 -13.18
C LEU A 273 9.17 -6.84 -12.09
N HIS A 274 7.98 -6.40 -12.47
CA HIS A 274 6.89 -6.14 -11.53
C HIS A 274 6.07 -7.41 -11.22
N SER A 275 5.86 -8.29 -12.19
CA SER A 275 5.04 -9.48 -11.96
C SER A 275 5.72 -10.46 -11.01
N ARG A 276 7.03 -10.73 -11.15
CA ARG A 276 7.75 -11.62 -10.22
C ARG A 276 7.86 -11.06 -8.81
N LEU A 277 7.84 -9.72 -8.65
CA LEU A 277 7.79 -9.06 -7.36
C LEU A 277 6.41 -9.22 -6.72
N LEU A 278 5.36 -8.79 -7.43
CA LEU A 278 4.00 -8.70 -6.89
C LEU A 278 3.34 -10.07 -6.69
N GLU A 279 3.71 -11.08 -7.48
CA GLU A 279 3.25 -12.47 -7.28
C GLU A 279 3.74 -13.10 -5.96
N ARG A 280 4.77 -12.55 -5.33
CA ARG A 280 5.24 -12.97 -4.01
C ARG A 280 4.23 -12.63 -2.90
N SER A 281 3.37 -11.64 -3.13
CA SER A 281 2.29 -11.29 -2.22
C SER A 281 1.13 -12.26 -2.37
N ALA A 282 0.75 -12.91 -1.26
CA ALA A 282 -0.26 -13.93 -1.23
C ALA A 282 -0.74 -14.16 0.21
N ARG A 283 -1.86 -14.88 0.34
CA ARG A 283 -2.27 -15.50 1.59
C ARG A 283 -1.87 -16.96 1.56
N LEU A 284 -1.07 -17.39 2.51
CA LEU A 284 -0.63 -18.78 2.63
C LEU A 284 -1.70 -19.67 3.24
N SER A 285 -1.71 -20.93 2.83
CA SER A 285 -2.57 -21.95 3.44
C SER A 285 -2.14 -22.23 4.88
N ASP A 286 -3.05 -22.80 5.67
CA ASP A 286 -2.79 -23.13 7.07
C ASP A 286 -1.66 -24.16 7.22
N LYS A 287 -1.44 -25.01 6.20
CA LYS A 287 -0.31 -25.95 6.13
C LYS A 287 1.04 -25.25 5.98
N GLU A 288 1.05 -24.08 5.36
CA GLU A 288 2.24 -23.24 5.17
C GLU A 288 2.38 -22.17 6.26
N GLY A 289 1.68 -22.32 7.40
CA GLY A 289 1.73 -21.40 8.55
C GLY A 289 0.65 -20.31 8.56
N GLY A 290 -0.16 -20.16 7.51
CA GLY A 290 -1.31 -19.24 7.48
C GLY A 290 -0.96 -17.75 7.48
N GLY A 291 0.29 -17.38 7.18
CA GLY A 291 0.70 -15.99 7.02
C GLY A 291 0.15 -15.34 5.75
N SER A 292 0.22 -14.02 5.68
CA SER A 292 -0.16 -13.28 4.47
C SER A 292 0.79 -12.11 4.20
N LEU A 293 0.92 -11.78 2.93
CA LEU A 293 1.63 -10.60 2.45
C LEU A 293 0.70 -9.83 1.53
N THR A 294 0.25 -8.67 1.97
CA THR A 294 -0.58 -7.74 1.22
C THR A 294 0.30 -6.67 0.61
N ALA A 295 0.15 -6.39 -0.68
CA ALA A 295 0.93 -5.36 -1.36
C ALA A 295 0.08 -4.16 -1.75
N LEU A 296 0.60 -2.97 -1.48
CA LEU A 296 0.12 -1.69 -2.00
C LEU A 296 1.22 -1.07 -2.89
N PRO A 297 1.34 -1.50 -4.15
CA PRO A 297 2.21 -0.84 -5.10
C PRO A 297 1.64 0.53 -5.47
N ILE A 298 2.52 1.51 -5.61
CA ILE A 298 2.17 2.86 -6.06
C ILE A 298 2.73 3.07 -7.47
N ILE A 299 1.90 3.59 -8.36
CA ILE A 299 2.27 4.00 -9.72
C ILE A 299 1.90 5.47 -9.91
N GLU A 300 2.82 6.24 -10.46
CA GLU A 300 2.60 7.62 -10.86
C GLU A 300 2.17 7.68 -12.33
N THR A 301 1.05 8.35 -12.58
CA THR A 301 0.59 8.70 -13.95
C THR A 301 0.99 10.12 -14.32
N GLN A 302 0.89 10.45 -15.59
CA GLN A 302 1.01 11.80 -16.11
C GLN A 302 -0.30 12.17 -16.79
N ALA A 303 -0.91 13.29 -16.37
CA ALA A 303 -2.19 13.77 -16.88
C ALA A 303 -3.32 12.71 -16.83
N GLY A 304 -3.32 11.85 -15.81
CA GLY A 304 -4.30 10.79 -15.62
C GLY A 304 -4.22 9.65 -16.64
N ASP A 305 -3.15 9.55 -17.46
CA ASP A 305 -3.03 8.52 -18.48
C ASP A 305 -2.73 7.14 -17.91
N VAL A 306 -3.78 6.36 -17.70
CA VAL A 306 -3.68 4.94 -17.27
C VAL A 306 -3.35 3.99 -18.42
N SER A 307 -3.36 4.46 -19.67
CA SER A 307 -3.03 3.67 -20.85
C SER A 307 -1.55 3.63 -21.18
N ALA A 308 -0.74 4.41 -20.44
CA ALA A 308 0.72 4.38 -20.55
C ALA A 308 1.29 2.98 -20.22
N TYR A 309 2.52 2.73 -20.65
CA TYR A 309 3.08 1.38 -20.64
C TYR A 309 3.18 0.76 -19.24
N ILE A 310 3.84 1.42 -18.30
CA ILE A 310 4.02 0.90 -16.95
C ILE A 310 2.69 0.82 -16.16
N PRO A 311 1.81 1.84 -16.15
CA PRO A 311 0.49 1.74 -15.55
C PRO A 311 -0.31 0.54 -16.02
N THR A 312 -0.42 0.34 -17.34
CA THR A 312 -1.16 -0.79 -17.93
C THR A 312 -0.64 -2.14 -17.46
N ASN A 313 0.70 -2.29 -17.41
CA ASN A 313 1.32 -3.52 -16.93
C ASN A 313 0.94 -3.81 -15.48
N VAL A 314 1.06 -2.83 -14.58
CA VAL A 314 0.81 -3.05 -13.15
C VAL A 314 -0.69 -3.24 -12.85
N ILE A 315 -1.58 -2.54 -13.56
CA ILE A 315 -3.03 -2.78 -13.48
C ILE A 315 -3.37 -4.24 -13.83
N SER A 316 -2.70 -4.83 -14.81
CA SER A 316 -2.94 -6.23 -15.21
C SER A 316 -2.41 -7.25 -14.21
N ILE A 317 -1.35 -6.92 -13.46
CA ILE A 317 -0.72 -7.80 -12.46
C ILE A 317 -1.51 -7.80 -11.15
N THR A 318 -2.12 -6.67 -10.78
CA THR A 318 -2.76 -6.46 -9.47
C THR A 318 -4.20 -6.96 -9.43
N ASP A 319 -4.74 -7.11 -8.22
CA ASP A 319 -6.11 -7.57 -7.95
C ASP A 319 -7.12 -6.42 -7.87
N GLY A 320 -6.78 -5.28 -8.42
CA GLY A 320 -7.56 -4.07 -8.47
C GLY A 320 -6.70 -2.82 -8.30
N GLN A 321 -7.36 -1.67 -8.36
CA GLN A 321 -6.69 -0.37 -8.22
C GLN A 321 -7.56 0.65 -7.50
N ILE A 322 -6.91 1.52 -6.74
CA ILE A 322 -7.44 2.76 -6.19
C ILE A 322 -6.92 3.89 -7.08
N PHE A 323 -7.77 4.46 -7.89
CA PHE A 323 -7.42 5.54 -8.81
C PHE A 323 -7.70 6.91 -8.18
N LEU A 324 -6.69 7.78 -8.14
CA LEU A 324 -6.79 9.13 -7.61
C LEU A 324 -6.83 10.14 -8.74
N GLU A 325 -7.88 10.96 -8.76
CA GLU A 325 -8.10 11.99 -9.77
C GLU A 325 -7.62 13.35 -9.29
N THR A 326 -6.83 14.02 -10.14
CA THR A 326 -6.31 15.36 -9.89
C THR A 326 -7.43 16.40 -9.73
N ASP A 327 -8.47 16.31 -10.54
CA ASP A 327 -9.61 17.23 -10.48
C ASP A 327 -10.36 17.14 -9.17
N LEU A 328 -10.59 15.95 -8.65
CA LEU A 328 -11.22 15.76 -7.34
C LEU A 328 -10.35 16.33 -6.22
N PHE A 329 -9.03 16.14 -6.31
CA PHE A 329 -8.09 16.66 -5.33
C PHE A 329 -8.13 18.19 -5.23
N TYR A 330 -8.17 18.88 -6.39
CA TYR A 330 -8.27 20.35 -6.43
C TYR A 330 -9.66 20.88 -6.06
N GLN A 331 -10.71 20.08 -6.23
CA GLN A 331 -12.06 20.39 -5.70
C GLN A 331 -12.16 20.22 -4.18
N GLY A 332 -11.08 19.82 -3.51
CA GLY A 332 -11.07 19.60 -2.05
C GLY A 332 -11.66 18.26 -1.63
N ILE A 333 -11.95 17.35 -2.55
CA ILE A 333 -12.37 15.98 -2.24
C ILE A 333 -11.12 15.16 -1.95
N ARG A 334 -10.87 14.91 -0.67
CA ARG A 334 -9.68 14.20 -0.18
C ARG A 334 -10.08 13.15 0.85
N PRO A 335 -9.76 11.87 0.61
CA PRO A 335 -8.97 11.33 -0.53
C PRO A 335 -9.69 11.48 -1.87
N ALA A 336 -8.92 11.74 -2.93
CA ALA A 336 -9.42 12.05 -4.26
C ALA A 336 -9.74 10.78 -5.09
N ILE A 337 -10.47 9.86 -4.50
CA ILE A 337 -10.73 8.52 -5.06
C ILE A 337 -11.80 8.59 -6.14
N SER A 338 -11.44 8.13 -7.34
CA SER A 338 -12.39 7.91 -8.41
C SER A 338 -13.18 6.63 -8.19
N VAL A 339 -14.44 6.75 -7.85
CA VAL A 339 -15.33 5.59 -7.61
C VAL A 339 -15.55 4.77 -8.88
N GLY A 340 -15.59 5.43 -10.04
CA GLY A 340 -15.82 4.79 -11.34
C GLY A 340 -14.64 3.98 -11.86
N LEU A 341 -13.41 4.46 -11.62
CA LEU A 341 -12.17 3.84 -12.11
C LEU A 341 -11.52 2.90 -11.09
N SER A 342 -11.93 2.97 -9.83
CA SER A 342 -11.39 2.15 -8.76
C SER A 342 -12.14 0.83 -8.65
N VAL A 343 -11.38 -0.26 -8.50
CA VAL A 343 -11.91 -1.64 -8.46
C VAL A 343 -11.14 -2.46 -7.44
N SER A 344 -11.85 -3.25 -6.64
CA SER A 344 -11.29 -4.38 -5.89
C SER A 344 -11.86 -5.68 -6.46
N ARG A 345 -10.99 -6.55 -6.97
CA ARG A 345 -11.42 -7.85 -7.52
C ARG A 345 -11.79 -8.85 -6.43
N VAL A 346 -11.31 -8.67 -5.21
CA VAL A 346 -11.71 -9.46 -4.04
C VAL A 346 -13.08 -9.00 -3.54
N GLY A 347 -13.31 -7.69 -3.53
CA GLY A 347 -14.60 -7.10 -3.22
C GLY A 347 -15.09 -7.43 -1.80
N SER A 348 -16.39 -7.66 -1.66
CA SER A 348 -17.04 -7.87 -0.36
C SER A 348 -16.59 -9.13 0.41
N ALA A 349 -15.82 -10.03 -0.21
CA ALA A 349 -15.16 -11.12 0.52
C ALA A 349 -14.10 -10.61 1.51
N ALA A 350 -13.56 -9.41 1.27
CA ALA A 350 -12.62 -8.70 2.13
C ALA A 350 -13.30 -7.66 3.05
N GLN A 351 -14.58 -7.81 3.34
CA GLN A 351 -15.32 -6.94 4.28
C GLN A 351 -15.85 -7.73 5.46
N THR A 352 -15.91 -7.09 6.63
CA THR A 352 -16.70 -7.61 7.76
C THR A 352 -18.18 -7.63 7.38
N LYS A 353 -18.98 -8.46 8.05
CA LYS A 353 -20.43 -8.49 7.83
C LYS A 353 -21.07 -7.14 8.11
N ALA A 354 -20.54 -6.40 9.09
CA ALA A 354 -21.01 -5.08 9.44
C ALA A 354 -20.79 -4.07 8.30
N ILE A 355 -19.55 -3.92 7.81
CA ILE A 355 -19.22 -3.02 6.69
C ILE A 355 -20.02 -3.41 5.44
N LYS A 356 -20.08 -4.70 5.11
CA LYS A 356 -20.83 -5.18 3.95
C LYS A 356 -22.31 -4.79 4.01
N LYS A 357 -22.92 -4.83 5.20
CA LYS A 357 -24.32 -4.47 5.39
C LYS A 357 -24.56 -2.97 5.22
N VAL A 358 -23.67 -2.13 5.76
CA VAL A 358 -23.87 -0.66 5.75
C VAL A 358 -23.32 0.04 4.50
N ALA A 359 -22.44 -0.61 3.75
CA ALA A 359 -21.80 -0.03 2.56
C ALA A 359 -22.34 -0.59 1.23
N GLY A 360 -23.26 -1.55 1.27
CA GLY A 360 -23.66 -2.35 0.10
C GLY A 360 -24.15 -1.58 -1.10
N THR A 361 -24.81 -0.43 -0.91
CA THR A 361 -25.34 0.41 -2.01
C THR A 361 -24.49 1.65 -2.29
N THR A 362 -23.56 1.98 -1.43
CA THR A 362 -22.85 3.28 -1.44
C THR A 362 -22.13 3.56 -2.76
N LYS A 363 -21.48 2.55 -3.33
CA LYS A 363 -20.78 2.69 -4.61
C LYS A 363 -21.76 2.98 -5.77
N LEU A 364 -22.91 2.35 -5.75
CA LEU A 364 -23.97 2.57 -6.76
C LEU A 364 -24.60 3.97 -6.58
N ASP A 365 -24.87 4.37 -5.35
CA ASP A 365 -25.45 5.67 -5.02
C ASP A 365 -24.54 6.82 -5.50
N LEU A 366 -23.22 6.69 -5.29
CA LEU A 366 -22.24 7.67 -5.78
C LEU A 366 -22.09 7.66 -7.30
N ALA A 367 -22.14 6.51 -7.95
CA ALA A 367 -22.11 6.43 -9.40
C ALA A 367 -23.32 7.13 -10.03
N GLN A 368 -24.53 6.85 -9.49
CA GLN A 368 -25.77 7.53 -9.92
C GLN A 368 -25.71 9.05 -9.65
N PHE A 369 -25.19 9.46 -8.50
CA PHE A 369 -25.02 10.87 -8.19
C PHE A 369 -24.16 11.58 -9.22
N ARG A 370 -23.03 11.01 -9.61
CA ARG A 370 -22.14 11.61 -10.61
C ARG A 370 -22.80 11.76 -11.98
N GLU A 371 -23.55 10.76 -12.42
CA GLU A 371 -24.33 10.83 -13.66
C GLU A 371 -25.38 11.96 -13.60
N LEU A 372 -26.14 12.02 -12.50
CA LEU A 372 -27.17 13.03 -12.31
C LEU A 372 -26.58 14.43 -12.17
N GLN A 373 -25.42 14.57 -11.51
CA GLN A 373 -24.73 15.85 -11.38
C GLN A 373 -24.29 16.41 -12.74
N ALA A 374 -23.83 15.56 -13.64
CA ALA A 374 -23.48 15.94 -14.99
C ALA A 374 -24.71 16.47 -15.75
N PHE A 375 -25.87 15.80 -15.62
CA PHE A 375 -27.13 16.27 -16.23
C PHE A 375 -27.61 17.60 -15.62
N ALA A 376 -27.49 17.79 -14.31
CA ALA A 376 -27.91 19.00 -13.63
C ALA A 376 -27.18 20.27 -14.11
N GLN A 377 -25.95 20.13 -14.59
CA GLN A 377 -25.17 21.25 -15.15
C GLN A 377 -25.74 21.77 -16.49
N PHE A 378 -26.55 20.98 -17.19
CA PHE A 378 -27.17 21.39 -18.46
C PHE A 378 -28.55 22.06 -18.32
N GLY A 379 -28.99 22.38 -17.08
CA GLY A 379 -30.13 23.27 -16.82
C GLY A 379 -31.52 22.68 -17.06
N SER A 380 -31.69 21.38 -16.92
CA SER A 380 -33.01 20.74 -16.98
C SER A 380 -33.78 20.94 -15.67
N ASP A 381 -35.09 21.13 -15.75
CA ASP A 381 -36.00 21.08 -14.59
C ASP A 381 -35.98 19.64 -14.06
N LEU A 382 -35.31 19.48 -12.89
CA LEU A 382 -35.22 18.18 -12.23
C LEU A 382 -36.44 17.94 -11.37
N ASP A 383 -36.96 16.73 -11.39
CA ASP A 383 -38.00 16.28 -10.47
C ASP A 383 -37.46 16.18 -9.01
N ASP A 384 -38.39 16.16 -8.05
CA ASP A 384 -38.01 16.16 -6.63
C ASP A 384 -37.27 14.87 -6.21
N ALA A 385 -37.54 13.74 -6.85
CA ALA A 385 -36.85 12.49 -6.58
C ALA A 385 -35.37 12.55 -7.05
N THR A 386 -35.12 13.14 -8.21
CA THR A 386 -33.78 13.37 -8.76
C THR A 386 -33.00 14.38 -7.91
N LYS A 387 -33.67 15.50 -7.50
CA LYS A 387 -33.07 16.46 -6.54
C LYS A 387 -32.70 15.79 -5.23
N GLY A 388 -33.56 14.91 -4.69
CA GLY A 388 -33.27 14.14 -3.48
C GLY A 388 -32.03 13.26 -3.61
N LYS A 389 -31.85 12.56 -4.75
CA LYS A 389 -30.66 11.75 -5.00
C LYS A 389 -29.39 12.60 -5.10
N ILE A 390 -29.44 13.75 -5.77
CA ILE A 390 -28.31 14.68 -5.86
C ILE A 390 -27.92 15.19 -4.46
N ASN A 391 -28.91 15.65 -3.69
CA ASN A 391 -28.69 16.15 -2.34
C ASN A 391 -28.07 15.09 -1.41
N ARG A 392 -28.54 13.85 -1.50
CA ARG A 392 -27.95 12.73 -0.75
C ARG A 392 -26.55 12.41 -1.22
N GLY A 393 -26.29 12.37 -2.51
CA GLY A 393 -24.97 12.13 -3.08
C GLY A 393 -23.93 13.16 -2.68
N GLN A 394 -24.32 14.45 -2.60
CA GLN A 394 -23.44 15.51 -2.08
C GLN A 394 -23.01 15.24 -0.63
N ARG A 395 -23.94 14.82 0.21
CA ARG A 395 -23.64 14.48 1.62
C ARG A 395 -22.76 13.24 1.75
N ILE A 396 -22.96 12.24 0.90
CA ILE A 396 -22.08 11.06 0.84
C ILE A 396 -20.67 11.48 0.48
N VAL A 397 -20.50 12.37 -0.50
CA VAL A 397 -19.16 12.89 -0.88
C VAL A 397 -18.52 13.63 0.29
N GLU A 398 -19.26 14.46 1.02
CA GLU A 398 -18.74 15.14 2.22
C GLU A 398 -18.35 14.17 3.32
N LEU A 399 -19.13 13.13 3.59
CA LEU A 399 -18.85 12.11 4.61
C LEU A 399 -17.60 11.28 4.31
N PHE A 400 -17.23 11.14 3.04
CA PHE A 400 -16.00 10.42 2.65
C PHE A 400 -14.75 11.29 2.60
N LYS A 401 -14.88 12.61 2.80
CA LYS A 401 -13.70 13.45 3.04
C LYS A 401 -13.11 13.10 4.40
N GLN A 402 -11.84 12.85 4.44
CA GLN A 402 -11.12 12.43 5.64
C GLN A 402 -9.77 13.12 5.71
N ASN A 403 -9.41 13.61 6.89
CA ASN A 403 -8.12 14.23 7.12
C ASN A 403 -7.01 13.19 7.02
N GLN A 404 -5.84 13.63 6.52
CA GLN A 404 -4.66 12.79 6.48
C GLN A 404 -4.20 12.42 7.90
N TYR A 405 -3.64 11.23 8.03
CA TYR A 405 -3.10 10.68 9.29
C TYR A 405 -4.14 10.53 10.40
N SER A 406 -5.39 10.35 9.99
CA SER A 406 -6.54 10.19 10.91
C SER A 406 -7.42 9.02 10.47
N PRO A 407 -6.87 7.78 10.45
CA PRO A 407 -7.66 6.61 10.08
C PRO A 407 -8.74 6.33 11.12
N LEU A 408 -9.93 5.96 10.65
CA LEU A 408 -11.06 5.56 11.48
C LEU A 408 -10.94 4.08 11.89
N SER A 409 -11.49 3.75 13.05
CA SER A 409 -11.68 2.36 13.45
C SER A 409 -12.88 1.75 12.70
N MET A 410 -12.88 0.42 12.53
CA MET A 410 -13.94 -0.29 11.80
C MET A 410 -15.33 -0.03 12.41
N GLU A 411 -15.45 -0.06 13.73
CA GLU A 411 -16.70 0.20 14.43
C GLU A 411 -17.21 1.64 14.23
N MET A 412 -16.31 2.61 14.12
CA MET A 412 -16.66 3.99 13.82
C MET A 412 -17.10 4.15 12.37
N GLU A 413 -16.38 3.54 11.42
CA GLU A 413 -16.81 3.50 10.01
C GLU A 413 -18.21 2.90 9.88
N VAL A 414 -18.48 1.78 10.58
CA VAL A 414 -19.79 1.14 10.59
C VAL A 414 -20.87 2.11 11.12
N ALA A 415 -20.60 2.80 12.22
CA ALA A 415 -21.57 3.72 12.82
C ALA A 415 -21.88 4.91 11.90
N VAL A 416 -20.86 5.51 11.29
CA VAL A 416 -21.02 6.63 10.34
C VAL A 416 -21.76 6.19 9.08
N LEU A 417 -21.35 5.07 8.47
CA LEU A 417 -21.99 4.53 7.27
C LEU A 417 -23.44 4.09 7.54
N TRP A 418 -23.71 3.50 8.70
CA TRP A 418 -25.07 3.16 9.12
C TRP A 418 -25.93 4.42 9.24
N SER A 419 -25.38 5.47 9.84
CA SER A 419 -26.08 6.76 10.00
C SER A 419 -26.40 7.40 8.65
N MET A 420 -25.45 7.35 7.72
CA MET A 420 -25.64 7.80 6.33
C MET A 420 -26.73 7.00 5.62
N GLN A 421 -26.66 5.66 5.71
CA GLN A 421 -27.62 4.77 5.04
C GLN A 421 -29.07 5.00 5.55
N ASN A 422 -29.23 5.28 6.84
CA ASN A 422 -30.53 5.51 7.47
C ASN A 422 -31.00 6.98 7.42
N GLY A 423 -30.35 7.85 6.64
CA GLY A 423 -30.80 9.21 6.37
C GLY A 423 -30.56 10.21 7.50
N HIS A 424 -29.70 9.89 8.47
CA HIS A 424 -29.44 10.79 9.61
C HIS A 424 -28.69 12.07 9.22
N PHE A 425 -28.11 12.13 8.03
CA PHE A 425 -27.46 13.32 7.46
C PHE A 425 -28.30 14.04 6.41
N ASP A 426 -29.48 13.52 6.05
CA ASP A 426 -30.28 14.06 4.94
C ASP A 426 -30.81 15.49 5.23
N ASP A 427 -31.04 15.83 6.51
CA ASP A 427 -31.48 17.15 6.97
C ASP A 427 -30.32 18.11 7.28
N VAL A 428 -29.06 17.64 7.22
CA VAL A 428 -27.88 18.45 7.52
C VAL A 428 -27.48 19.24 6.27
N GLU A 429 -27.19 20.53 6.42
CA GLU A 429 -26.64 21.32 5.32
C GLU A 429 -25.31 20.76 4.86
N VAL A 430 -25.06 20.75 3.54
CA VAL A 430 -23.88 20.10 2.93
C VAL A 430 -22.59 20.64 3.55
N GLU A 431 -22.50 21.93 3.76
CA GLU A 431 -21.35 22.63 4.34
C GLU A 431 -21.09 22.25 5.82
N ARG A 432 -22.09 21.73 6.51
CA ARG A 432 -22.02 21.32 7.92
C ARG A 432 -21.88 19.81 8.12
N VAL A 433 -21.88 19.03 7.06
CA VAL A 433 -21.79 17.56 7.17
C VAL A 433 -20.52 17.12 7.90
N GLN A 434 -19.38 17.72 7.59
CA GLN A 434 -18.10 17.40 8.26
C GLN A 434 -18.11 17.77 9.75
N GLU A 435 -18.73 18.91 10.11
CA GLU A 435 -18.91 19.33 11.51
C GLU A 435 -19.80 18.33 12.25
N CYS A 436 -20.91 17.95 11.63
CA CYS A 436 -21.86 16.98 12.18
C CYS A 436 -21.20 15.61 12.39
N GLN A 437 -20.43 15.14 11.41
CA GLN A 437 -19.69 13.87 11.50
C GLN A 437 -18.70 13.90 12.67
N ALA A 438 -17.88 14.95 12.78
CA ALA A 438 -16.90 15.07 13.87
C ALA A 438 -17.58 15.09 15.24
N ALA A 439 -18.69 15.80 15.37
CA ALA A 439 -19.49 15.82 16.60
C ALA A 439 -20.12 14.45 16.92
N LEU A 440 -20.57 13.71 15.90
CA LEU A 440 -21.07 12.35 16.06
C LEU A 440 -19.98 11.38 16.52
N GLU A 441 -18.80 11.45 15.93
CA GLU A 441 -17.65 10.62 16.32
C GLU A 441 -17.25 10.87 17.78
N GLU A 442 -17.19 12.14 18.21
CA GLU A 442 -16.94 12.51 19.61
C GLU A 442 -18.04 11.99 20.55
N PHE A 443 -19.30 12.18 20.17
CA PHE A 443 -20.44 11.70 20.94
C PHE A 443 -20.42 10.18 21.13
N LEU A 444 -20.20 9.42 20.06
CA LEU A 444 -20.14 7.97 20.11
C LEU A 444 -18.96 7.48 20.97
N THR A 445 -17.79 8.09 20.80
CA THR A 445 -16.58 7.73 21.55
C THR A 445 -16.74 8.00 23.06
N THR A 446 -17.36 9.12 23.43
CA THR A 446 -17.46 9.56 24.84
C THR A 446 -18.67 9.00 25.56
N ARG A 447 -19.81 8.83 24.89
CA ARG A 447 -21.08 8.48 25.52
C ARG A 447 -21.64 7.12 25.15
N LYS A 448 -21.15 6.51 24.07
CA LYS A 448 -21.65 5.24 23.53
C LYS A 448 -20.49 4.25 23.25
N ALA A 449 -19.41 4.35 24.02
CA ALA A 449 -18.23 3.51 23.87
C ALA A 449 -18.56 2.01 23.92
N ASP A 450 -19.52 1.60 24.76
CA ASP A 450 -19.98 0.22 24.87
C ASP A 450 -20.63 -0.28 23.57
N LEU A 451 -21.38 0.59 22.87
CA LEU A 451 -21.98 0.27 21.58
C LEU A 451 -20.90 0.07 20.50
N LEU A 452 -19.91 0.97 20.45
CA LEU A 452 -18.77 0.82 19.56
C LEU A 452 -18.00 -0.49 19.84
N GLN A 453 -17.75 -0.80 21.12
CA GLN A 453 -17.08 -2.04 21.51
C GLN A 453 -17.89 -3.27 21.06
N LYS A 454 -19.22 -3.22 21.17
CA LYS A 454 -20.07 -4.31 20.71
C LYS A 454 -19.99 -4.52 19.19
N ILE A 455 -19.96 -3.44 18.42
CA ILE A 455 -19.75 -3.50 16.96
C ILE A 455 -18.39 -4.12 16.64
N ALA A 456 -17.35 -3.72 17.35
CA ALA A 456 -15.98 -4.25 17.18
C ALA A 456 -15.91 -5.76 17.49
N ASP A 457 -16.61 -6.21 18.51
CA ASP A 457 -16.64 -7.62 18.93
C ASP A 457 -17.45 -8.49 17.97
N GLU A 458 -18.67 -8.07 17.59
CA GLU A 458 -19.56 -8.87 16.74
C GLU A 458 -19.20 -8.80 15.26
N LYS A 459 -18.59 -7.71 14.80
CA LYS A 459 -18.26 -7.45 13.39
C LYS A 459 -19.46 -7.66 12.44
N ALA A 460 -20.65 -7.50 12.98
CA ALA A 460 -21.95 -7.67 12.32
C ALA A 460 -22.95 -6.68 12.91
N ILE A 461 -24.03 -6.38 12.20
CA ILE A 461 -25.14 -5.57 12.71
C ILE A 461 -26.26 -6.51 13.17
N SER A 462 -26.26 -6.86 14.46
CA SER A 462 -27.36 -7.54 15.13
C SER A 462 -28.54 -6.60 15.36
N ASP A 463 -29.71 -7.14 15.73
CA ASP A 463 -30.88 -6.32 16.04
C ASP A 463 -30.60 -5.38 17.24
N GLU A 464 -29.86 -5.87 18.23
CA GLU A 464 -29.44 -5.08 19.39
C GLU A 464 -28.52 -3.92 19.03
N ILE A 465 -27.53 -4.15 18.13
CA ILE A 465 -26.67 -3.07 17.61
C ILE A 465 -27.47 -2.08 16.77
N ASN A 466 -28.37 -2.58 15.93
CA ASN A 466 -29.23 -1.73 15.10
C ASN A 466 -30.12 -0.81 15.96
N ASP A 467 -30.74 -1.35 17.01
CA ASP A 467 -31.57 -0.56 17.91
C ASP A 467 -30.71 0.39 18.77
N GLY A 468 -29.54 -0.07 19.21
CA GLY A 468 -28.56 0.78 19.90
C GLY A 468 -28.12 1.98 19.07
N LEU A 469 -27.85 1.79 17.77
CA LEU A 469 -27.50 2.87 16.85
C LEU A 469 -28.66 3.85 16.68
N LYS A 470 -29.91 3.37 16.53
CA LYS A 470 -31.09 4.25 16.45
C LYS A 470 -31.20 5.15 17.66
N ILE A 471 -31.16 4.57 18.88
CA ILE A 471 -31.24 5.32 20.14
C ILE A 471 -30.08 6.33 20.25
N ALA A 472 -28.85 5.89 19.89
CA ALA A 472 -27.68 6.76 19.95
C ALA A 472 -27.80 7.97 19.02
N LEU A 473 -28.33 7.77 17.81
CA LEU A 473 -28.52 8.84 16.83
C LEU A 473 -29.67 9.77 17.20
N GLU A 474 -30.76 9.28 17.83
CA GLU A 474 -31.82 10.12 18.39
C GLU A 474 -31.30 10.99 19.53
N ASP A 475 -30.52 10.42 20.45
CA ASP A 475 -29.86 11.15 21.55
C ASP A 475 -28.90 12.23 20.98
N PHE A 476 -28.14 11.89 19.94
CA PHE A 476 -27.22 12.82 19.28
C PHE A 476 -27.97 13.98 18.63
N LYS A 477 -29.03 13.71 17.85
CA LYS A 477 -29.85 14.75 17.20
C LYS A 477 -30.48 15.69 18.20
N GLY A 478 -30.87 15.23 19.40
CA GLY A 478 -31.37 16.05 20.47
C GLY A 478 -30.36 17.03 21.07
N SER A 479 -29.07 16.72 20.97
CA SER A 479 -27.96 17.51 21.54
C SER A 479 -27.24 18.38 20.52
N TRP A 480 -27.20 17.98 19.24
CA TRP A 480 -26.56 18.70 18.16
C TRP A 480 -27.54 19.63 17.44
N LYS A 481 -27.18 20.92 17.30
CA LYS A 481 -28.04 21.97 16.70
C LYS A 481 -27.33 22.67 15.56
#